data_db4c74d859019cab27a6b27bedb934a4
#
_entry.id   db4c74d859019cab27a6b27bedb934a4
#
_cell.length_a   1.000
_cell.length_b   1.000
_cell.length_c   1.000
_cell.angle_alpha   90.00
_cell.angle_beta   90.00
_cell.angle_gamma   90.00
#
_symmetry.space_group_name_H-M   'P 1'
#
loop_
_entity.id
_entity.type
_entity.pdbx_description
1 polymer ?
#
loop_
_entity_poly.entity_id
_entity_poly.type
_entity_poly.pdbx_seq_one_letter_code
_entity_poly.pdbx_strand_id
1 'polypeptide(L)'
;MVGSFIRFAAAAAFSALLAGCSTTENVFPQTAADRGGSITVPDKPISCVPYARDHSKVNLHGDAYTWWKQAAGRFERSSSPSDGAVMVLTGYSGSGHAHLAVVREVVSSREIRVDHANWLNNGMIYLNNPIADISPGNDWSLVLVWNLETHAWGTHPYNVQGFIGPDRGNDRVASIDQDDE
;
A
#
# COMPACT_ATOMS: atom_id res chain seq x y z
N MET A 1 8.92 -49.81 73.36
CA MET A 1 9.80 -49.51 72.19
C MET A 1 8.87 -49.01 71.08
N VAL A 2 8.87 -47.72 70.86
CA VAL A 2 7.96 -47.07 69.94
C VAL A 2 8.72 -46.71 68.66
N GLY A 3 8.38 -47.38 67.55
CA GLY A 3 8.96 -47.07 66.25
C GLY A 3 8.18 -46.02 65.48
N SER A 4 8.79 -44.87 65.30
CA SER A 4 8.21 -43.73 64.58
C SER A 4 8.44 -43.91 63.06
N PHE A 5 7.35 -44.00 62.29
CA PHE A 5 7.38 -44.03 60.84
C PHE A 5 7.28 -42.60 60.29
N ILE A 6 8.35 -42.12 59.68
CA ILE A 6 8.37 -40.84 58.97
C ILE A 6 7.83 -41.10 57.56
N ARG A 7 6.70 -40.46 57.22
CA ARG A 7 6.15 -40.44 55.86
C ARG A 7 6.73 -39.29 55.09
N PHE A 8 7.49 -39.56 54.02
CA PHE A 8 7.92 -38.56 53.05
C PHE A 8 6.77 -38.33 52.06
N ALA A 9 6.25 -37.13 52.04
CA ALA A 9 5.35 -36.67 50.99
C ALA A 9 6.17 -36.14 49.80
N ALA A 10 6.07 -36.81 48.69
CA ALA A 10 6.65 -36.33 47.40
C ALA A 10 5.70 -35.30 46.80
N ALA A 11 6.12 -34.06 46.75
CA ALA A 11 5.43 -33.00 46.01
C ALA A 11 5.80 -33.10 44.52
N ALA A 12 4.86 -33.53 43.69
CA ALA A 12 4.98 -33.50 42.21
C ALA A 12 4.71 -32.08 41.72
N ALA A 13 5.74 -31.37 41.27
CA ALA A 13 5.61 -30.09 40.58
C ALA A 13 5.11 -30.32 39.16
N PHE A 14 3.86 -29.92 38.88
CA PHE A 14 3.26 -29.97 37.58
C PHE A 14 3.66 -28.70 36.81
N SER A 15 4.68 -28.79 35.96
CA SER A 15 5.07 -27.71 35.07
C SER A 15 4.08 -27.64 33.90
N ALA A 16 3.16 -26.66 33.95
CA ALA A 16 2.27 -26.35 32.84
C ALA A 16 3.08 -25.65 31.74
N LEU A 17 3.35 -26.35 30.65
CA LEU A 17 3.84 -25.79 29.40
C LEU A 17 2.68 -24.99 28.76
N LEU A 18 2.72 -23.68 28.90
CA LEU A 18 1.89 -22.76 28.10
C LEU A 18 2.41 -22.80 26.66
N ALA A 19 1.79 -23.63 25.83
CA ALA A 19 1.92 -23.51 24.38
C ALA A 19 1.24 -22.22 23.95
N GLY A 20 2.01 -21.15 23.79
CA GLY A 20 1.57 -19.92 23.17
C GLY A 20 1.27 -20.19 21.71
N CYS A 21 -0.02 -20.37 21.36
CA CYS A 21 -0.46 -20.22 19.99
C CYS A 21 -0.21 -18.76 19.60
N SER A 22 0.86 -18.53 18.82
CA SER A 22 1.01 -17.27 18.08
C SER A 22 -0.09 -17.27 17.01
N THR A 23 -1.25 -16.70 17.34
CA THR A 23 -2.20 -16.27 16.33
C THR A 23 -1.48 -15.18 15.54
N THR A 24 -1.13 -15.47 14.30
CA THR A 24 -0.82 -14.44 13.31
C THR A 24 -2.08 -13.61 13.19
N GLU A 25 -2.15 -12.53 13.97
CA GLU A 25 -3.19 -11.52 13.80
C GLU A 25 -3.08 -11.04 12.36
N ASN A 26 -4.17 -11.22 11.59
CA ASN A 26 -4.31 -10.56 10.30
C ASN A 26 -4.12 -9.07 10.56
N VAL A 27 -3.00 -8.53 10.11
CA VAL A 27 -2.57 -7.13 10.34
C VAL A 27 -3.57 -6.13 9.74
N PHE A 28 -4.55 -6.61 8.98
CA PHE A 28 -5.57 -5.77 8.34
C PHE A 28 -6.91 -5.90 9.06
N PRO A 29 -7.49 -4.78 9.54
CA PRO A 29 -8.85 -4.78 10.09
C PRO A 29 -9.82 -5.37 9.06
N GLN A 30 -10.51 -6.45 9.43
CA GLN A 30 -11.39 -7.22 8.52
C GLN A 30 -12.78 -6.58 8.34
N THR A 31 -13.09 -5.46 8.98
CA THR A 31 -14.41 -4.86 8.90
C THR A 31 -14.55 -3.97 7.67
N ALA A 32 -15.37 -4.41 6.71
CA ALA A 32 -15.65 -3.69 5.46
C ALA A 32 -16.28 -2.29 5.67
N ALA A 33 -16.90 -2.05 6.82
CA ALA A 33 -17.70 -0.85 7.09
C ALA A 33 -16.89 0.46 7.19
N ASP A 34 -15.56 0.37 7.42
CA ASP A 34 -14.71 1.54 7.71
C ASP A 34 -13.63 1.81 6.64
N ARG A 35 -13.62 1.04 5.56
CA ARG A 35 -12.52 1.17 4.59
C ARG A 35 -12.68 2.29 3.59
N GLY A 36 -13.84 2.92 3.53
CA GLY A 36 -14.08 4.06 2.66
C GLY A 36 -13.78 3.75 1.19
N GLY A 37 -13.91 4.78 0.36
CA GLY A 37 -13.69 4.70 -1.07
C GLY A 37 -14.99 4.67 -1.84
N SER A 38 -14.93 5.13 -3.09
CA SER A 38 -16.09 5.21 -3.96
C SER A 38 -15.70 5.03 -5.42
N ILE A 39 -16.69 4.63 -6.23
CA ILE A 39 -16.55 4.56 -7.68
C ILE A 39 -17.38 5.68 -8.28
N THR A 40 -16.78 6.46 -9.17
CA THR A 40 -17.43 7.54 -9.89
C THR A 40 -17.40 7.25 -11.38
N VAL A 41 -18.55 7.44 -12.03
CA VAL A 41 -18.67 7.35 -13.48
C VAL A 41 -18.37 8.73 -14.07
N PRO A 42 -17.27 8.91 -14.81
CA PRO A 42 -16.99 10.18 -15.47
C PRO A 42 -17.86 10.34 -16.74
N ASP A 43 -18.04 11.59 -17.20
CA ASP A 43 -18.77 11.87 -18.45
C ASP A 43 -18.17 11.13 -19.67
N LYS A 44 -16.88 10.92 -19.65
CA LYS A 44 -16.16 10.14 -20.66
C LYS A 44 -15.21 9.17 -19.97
N PRO A 45 -15.14 7.91 -20.43
CA PRO A 45 -14.17 6.95 -19.91
C PRO A 45 -12.76 7.53 -19.89
N ILE A 46 -12.06 7.38 -18.77
CA ILE A 46 -10.71 7.91 -18.58
C ILE A 46 -9.76 6.77 -18.21
N SER A 47 -8.53 6.78 -18.73
CA SER A 47 -7.50 5.81 -18.37
C SER A 47 -6.61 6.32 -17.22
N CYS A 48 -5.83 5.41 -16.62
CA CYS A 48 -4.98 5.73 -15.47
C CYS A 48 -3.93 6.81 -15.77
N VAL A 49 -3.42 6.88 -17.00
CA VAL A 49 -2.36 7.84 -17.39
C VAL A 49 -2.85 9.29 -17.36
N PRO A 50 -3.88 9.70 -18.12
CA PRO A 50 -4.40 11.06 -18.00
C PRO A 50 -4.89 11.36 -16.59
N TYR A 51 -5.53 10.40 -15.92
CA TYR A 51 -5.97 10.60 -14.54
C TYR A 51 -4.80 10.93 -13.61
N ALA A 52 -3.76 10.10 -13.58
CA ALA A 52 -2.60 10.31 -12.72
C ALA A 52 -1.90 11.63 -13.00
N ARG A 53 -1.73 12.00 -14.29
CA ARG A 53 -1.12 13.28 -14.68
C ARG A 53 -1.92 14.48 -14.20
N ASP A 54 -3.24 14.44 -14.35
CA ASP A 54 -4.11 15.57 -14.07
C ASP A 54 -4.39 15.72 -12.56
N HIS A 55 -4.17 14.65 -11.75
CA HIS A 55 -4.45 14.60 -10.32
C HIS A 55 -3.20 14.44 -9.43
N SER A 56 -2.00 14.52 -10.00
CA SER A 56 -0.73 14.57 -9.27
C SER A 56 0.14 15.72 -9.79
N LYS A 57 1.29 15.94 -9.15
CA LYS A 57 2.32 16.87 -9.66
C LYS A 57 3.28 16.21 -10.66
N VAL A 58 3.01 14.96 -11.05
CA VAL A 58 3.86 14.17 -11.96
C VAL A 58 3.35 14.30 -13.38
N ASN A 59 3.88 15.28 -14.12
CA ASN A 59 3.48 15.55 -15.50
C ASN A 59 4.33 14.72 -16.48
N LEU A 60 3.99 13.42 -16.61
CA LEU A 60 4.57 12.49 -17.56
C LEU A 60 3.52 12.05 -18.60
N HIS A 61 4.00 11.62 -19.78
CA HIS A 61 3.18 11.21 -20.91
C HIS A 61 3.58 9.83 -21.42
N GLY A 62 2.78 9.28 -22.31
CA GLY A 62 2.98 7.93 -22.87
C GLY A 62 2.45 6.84 -21.94
N ASP A 63 2.73 5.60 -22.28
CA ASP A 63 2.19 4.43 -21.58
C ASP A 63 2.68 4.33 -20.14
N ALA A 64 1.82 3.84 -19.25
CA ALA A 64 2.07 3.73 -17.80
C ALA A 64 3.39 3.01 -17.47
N TYR A 65 3.72 1.94 -18.21
CA TYR A 65 4.96 1.17 -17.98
C TYR A 65 6.24 1.97 -18.27
N THR A 66 6.15 3.08 -19.01
CA THR A 66 7.30 3.94 -19.31
C THR A 66 7.59 4.97 -18.22
N TRP A 67 6.62 5.24 -17.35
CA TRP A 67 6.67 6.35 -16.39
C TRP A 67 7.83 6.23 -15.40
N TRP A 68 8.08 5.02 -14.87
CA TRP A 68 9.20 4.81 -13.95
C TRP A 68 10.54 5.19 -14.56
N LYS A 69 10.77 4.80 -15.83
CA LYS A 69 11.99 5.15 -16.54
C LYS A 69 12.06 6.65 -16.84
N GLN A 70 10.96 7.24 -17.29
CA GLN A 70 10.88 8.66 -17.62
C GLN A 70 11.07 9.56 -16.38
N ALA A 71 10.70 9.10 -15.20
CA ALA A 71 10.87 9.84 -13.96
C ALA A 71 12.32 9.99 -13.53
N ALA A 72 13.23 9.17 -14.06
CA ALA A 72 14.64 9.21 -13.69
C ALA A 72 15.26 10.60 -13.96
N GLY A 73 15.83 11.22 -12.93
CA GLY A 73 16.47 12.53 -13.00
C GLY A 73 15.51 13.72 -13.06
N ARG A 74 14.20 13.50 -13.21
CA ARG A 74 13.17 14.54 -13.25
C ARG A 74 12.35 14.60 -11.97
N PHE A 75 11.91 13.43 -11.50
CA PHE A 75 11.08 13.28 -10.31
C PHE A 75 11.82 12.42 -9.29
N GLU A 76 11.41 12.50 -8.04
CA GLU A 76 11.85 11.57 -7.03
C GLU A 76 11.28 10.17 -7.34
N ARG A 77 12.11 9.14 -7.12
CA ARG A 77 11.69 7.73 -7.19
C ARG A 77 12.01 7.07 -5.86
N SER A 78 10.98 6.53 -5.22
CA SER A 78 11.07 5.90 -3.91
C SER A 78 10.51 4.48 -3.93
N SER A 79 10.97 3.62 -3.04
CA SER A 79 10.31 2.36 -2.72
C SER A 79 9.18 2.52 -1.69
N SER A 80 9.06 3.68 -1.06
CA SER A 80 8.05 3.95 -0.04
C SER A 80 7.03 4.98 -0.53
N PRO A 81 5.74 4.84 -0.15
CA PRO A 81 4.70 5.78 -0.51
C PRO A 81 4.86 7.13 0.21
N SER A 82 4.39 8.17 -0.45
CA SER A 82 4.15 9.49 0.15
C SER A 82 2.90 10.12 -0.48
N ASP A 83 2.28 11.02 0.23
CA ASP A 83 1.08 11.71 -0.26
C ASP A 83 1.37 12.48 -1.55
N GLY A 84 0.51 12.32 -2.54
CA GLY A 84 0.66 12.92 -3.86
C GLY A 84 1.60 12.18 -4.82
N ALA A 85 2.33 11.17 -4.37
CA ALA A 85 3.15 10.34 -5.24
C ALA A 85 2.29 9.46 -6.17
N VAL A 86 2.84 9.10 -7.31
CA VAL A 86 2.21 8.16 -8.25
C VAL A 86 2.82 6.78 -8.07
N MET A 87 2.02 5.83 -7.61
CA MET A 87 2.39 4.43 -7.53
C MET A 87 2.35 3.79 -8.92
N VAL A 88 3.38 3.03 -9.25
CA VAL A 88 3.49 2.28 -10.52
C VAL A 88 3.34 0.79 -10.21
N LEU A 89 2.18 0.23 -10.55
CA LEU A 89 1.90 -1.21 -10.45
C LEU A 89 2.29 -1.89 -11.76
N THR A 90 3.03 -2.99 -11.67
CA THR A 90 3.46 -3.77 -12.83
C THR A 90 2.76 -5.13 -12.88
N GLY A 91 2.74 -5.76 -14.07
CA GLY A 91 2.07 -7.05 -14.24
C GLY A 91 0.54 -7.00 -14.18
N TYR A 92 -0.03 -5.82 -14.25
CA TYR A 92 -1.48 -5.60 -14.17
C TYR A 92 -2.28 -6.38 -15.23
N SER A 93 -1.76 -6.43 -16.46
CA SER A 93 -2.43 -7.11 -17.57
C SER A 93 -1.43 -7.85 -18.47
N GLY A 94 -0.39 -8.44 -17.86
CA GLY A 94 0.69 -9.12 -18.57
C GLY A 94 1.96 -8.28 -18.68
N SER A 95 2.97 -8.82 -19.37
CA SER A 95 4.24 -8.13 -19.59
C SER A 95 4.05 -6.87 -20.44
N GLY A 96 4.67 -5.76 -20.06
CA GLY A 96 4.59 -4.48 -20.78
C GLY A 96 3.37 -3.62 -20.44
N HIS A 97 2.55 -4.05 -19.46
CA HIS A 97 1.45 -3.26 -18.93
C HIS A 97 1.75 -2.83 -17.49
N ALA A 98 1.36 -1.61 -17.18
CA ALA A 98 1.42 -1.06 -15.84
C ALA A 98 0.16 -0.26 -15.55
N HIS A 99 -0.12 -0.05 -14.27
CA HIS A 99 -1.20 0.80 -13.81
C HIS A 99 -0.65 1.90 -12.91
N LEU A 100 -1.28 3.06 -12.95
CA LEU A 100 -0.90 4.23 -12.16
C LEU A 100 -2.01 4.56 -11.16
N ALA A 101 -1.61 4.83 -9.92
CA ALA A 101 -2.51 5.27 -8.86
C ALA A 101 -1.86 6.42 -8.09
N VAL A 102 -2.63 7.45 -7.77
CA VAL A 102 -2.16 8.62 -7.00
C VAL A 102 -2.38 8.37 -5.53
N VAL A 103 -1.33 8.37 -4.73
CA VAL A 103 -1.42 8.22 -3.27
C VAL A 103 -2.10 9.47 -2.69
N ARG A 104 -3.15 9.25 -1.89
CA ARG A 104 -3.88 10.32 -1.19
C ARG A 104 -3.55 10.38 0.28
N GLU A 105 -3.27 9.22 0.87
CA GLU A 105 -3.01 9.11 2.28
C GLU A 105 -2.14 7.87 2.56
N VAL A 106 -1.15 8.03 3.42
CA VAL A 106 -0.40 6.93 4.02
C VAL A 106 -1.04 6.63 5.37
N VAL A 107 -1.93 5.62 5.42
CA VAL A 107 -2.69 5.26 6.62
C VAL A 107 -1.81 4.56 7.65
N SER A 108 -0.93 3.69 7.20
CA SER A 108 0.01 2.96 8.04
C SER A 108 1.23 2.50 7.23
N SER A 109 2.16 1.81 7.89
CA SER A 109 3.30 1.20 7.20
C SER A 109 2.90 0.13 6.17
N ARG A 110 1.62 -0.32 6.19
CA ARG A 110 1.11 -1.38 5.31
C ARG A 110 -0.21 -1.04 4.62
N GLU A 111 -0.73 0.16 4.76
CA GLU A 111 -1.97 0.56 4.09
C GLU A 111 -1.88 2.00 3.60
N ILE A 112 -2.24 2.20 2.34
CA ILE A 112 -2.41 3.52 1.72
C ILE A 112 -3.80 3.64 1.12
N ARG A 113 -4.20 4.88 0.85
CA ARG A 113 -5.37 5.23 0.05
C ARG A 113 -4.90 5.84 -1.25
N VAL A 114 -5.52 5.42 -2.35
CA VAL A 114 -5.18 5.93 -3.67
C VAL A 114 -6.41 6.34 -4.44
N ASP A 115 -6.22 7.27 -5.37
CA ASP A 115 -7.17 7.52 -6.45
C ASP A 115 -6.58 7.02 -7.77
N HIS A 116 -7.40 6.35 -8.56
CA HIS A 116 -6.99 5.86 -9.87
C HIS A 116 -8.19 5.72 -10.81
N ALA A 117 -7.93 5.52 -12.09
CA ALA A 117 -8.98 5.33 -13.07
C ALA A 117 -8.76 4.08 -13.93
N ASN A 118 -9.84 3.51 -14.43
CA ASN A 118 -9.86 2.36 -15.34
C ASN A 118 -9.26 1.08 -14.72
N TRP A 119 -9.42 0.88 -13.42
CA TRP A 119 -8.86 -0.29 -12.72
C TRP A 119 -9.36 -1.61 -13.28
N LEU A 120 -10.66 -1.71 -13.60
CA LEU A 120 -11.28 -2.90 -14.19
C LEU A 120 -11.55 -2.74 -15.70
N ASN A 121 -10.79 -1.91 -16.39
CA ASN A 121 -10.97 -1.58 -17.83
C ASN A 121 -12.36 -1.05 -18.18
N ASN A 122 -13.01 -0.38 -17.23
CA ASN A 122 -14.37 0.15 -17.35
C ASN A 122 -14.41 1.67 -17.51
N GLY A 123 -13.25 2.35 -17.49
CA GLY A 123 -13.13 3.81 -17.59
C GLY A 123 -13.62 4.58 -16.37
N MET A 124 -14.00 3.91 -15.28
CA MET A 124 -14.46 4.52 -14.04
C MET A 124 -13.31 5.07 -13.22
N ILE A 125 -13.62 5.99 -12.32
CA ILE A 125 -12.70 6.58 -11.34
C ILE A 125 -12.95 5.92 -9.98
N TYR A 126 -11.90 5.46 -9.36
CA TYR A 126 -11.87 4.86 -8.03
C TYR A 126 -11.20 5.86 -7.09
N LEU A 127 -11.93 6.34 -6.10
CA LEU A 127 -11.47 7.35 -5.14
C LEU A 127 -11.25 6.71 -3.78
N ASN A 128 -10.18 7.14 -3.13
CA ASN A 128 -9.82 6.69 -1.78
C ASN A 128 -9.77 5.16 -1.64
N ASN A 129 -9.30 4.48 -2.71
CA ASN A 129 -9.29 3.02 -2.77
C ASN A 129 -8.15 2.45 -1.89
N PRO A 130 -8.44 1.55 -0.94
CA PRO A 130 -7.42 0.93 -0.10
C PRO A 130 -6.46 0.05 -0.88
N ILE A 131 -5.18 0.16 -0.58
CA ILE A 131 -4.13 -0.75 -1.03
C ILE A 131 -3.33 -1.21 0.18
N ALA A 132 -3.13 -2.53 0.29
CA ALA A 132 -2.37 -3.14 1.37
C ALA A 132 -1.03 -3.67 0.87
N ASP A 133 0.05 -3.32 1.56
CA ASP A 133 1.34 -3.98 1.41
C ASP A 133 1.29 -5.37 2.03
N ILE A 134 1.51 -6.39 1.22
CA ILE A 134 1.61 -7.80 1.62
C ILE A 134 3.02 -8.35 1.44
N SER A 135 3.98 -7.48 1.13
CA SER A 135 5.38 -7.90 0.99
C SER A 135 5.92 -8.43 2.32
N PRO A 136 6.73 -9.51 2.32
CA PRO A 136 7.32 -10.04 3.54
C PRO A 136 8.20 -9.02 4.27
N GLY A 137 8.88 -8.16 3.52
CA GLY A 137 9.81 -7.15 4.04
C GLY A 137 9.16 -5.84 4.47
N ASN A 138 7.84 -5.67 4.32
CA ASN A 138 7.17 -4.36 4.50
C ASN A 138 7.85 -3.25 3.66
N ASP A 139 8.09 -3.55 2.40
CA ASP A 139 8.86 -2.72 1.47
C ASP A 139 8.07 -2.25 0.26
N TRP A 140 6.75 -2.49 0.26
CA TRP A 140 5.81 -2.13 -0.79
C TRP A 140 6.09 -2.80 -2.15
N SER A 141 6.90 -3.84 -2.20
CA SER A 141 7.17 -4.57 -3.45
C SER A 141 5.98 -5.39 -3.96
N LEU A 142 5.05 -5.76 -3.07
CA LEU A 142 3.89 -6.59 -3.38
C LEU A 142 2.64 -6.10 -2.63
N VAL A 143 1.54 -5.89 -3.36
CA VAL A 143 0.33 -5.32 -2.78
C VAL A 143 -0.94 -6.06 -3.17
N LEU A 144 -1.98 -5.94 -2.36
CA LEU A 144 -3.37 -6.22 -2.71
C LEU A 144 -4.15 -4.93 -2.84
N VAL A 145 -5.07 -4.90 -3.79
CA VAL A 145 -6.00 -3.79 -4.01
C VAL A 145 -7.38 -4.19 -3.51
N TRP A 146 -8.01 -3.31 -2.74
CA TRP A 146 -9.39 -3.51 -2.27
C TRP A 146 -10.37 -3.38 -3.43
N ASN A 147 -11.26 -4.34 -3.56
CA ASN A 147 -12.34 -4.27 -4.53
C ASN A 147 -13.53 -3.52 -3.94
N LEU A 148 -13.79 -2.32 -4.45
CA LEU A 148 -14.87 -1.46 -3.98
C LEU A 148 -16.27 -1.99 -4.34
N GLU A 149 -16.41 -2.89 -5.33
CA GLU A 149 -17.69 -3.47 -5.72
C GLU A 149 -18.08 -4.63 -4.80
N THR A 150 -17.12 -5.47 -4.46
CA THR A 150 -17.36 -6.68 -3.64
C THR A 150 -17.09 -6.46 -2.16
N HIS A 151 -16.55 -5.28 -1.78
CA HIS A 151 -16.13 -4.95 -0.41
C HIS A 151 -15.20 -6.01 0.20
N ALA A 152 -14.20 -6.43 -0.56
CA ALA A 152 -13.22 -7.44 -0.15
C ALA A 152 -11.84 -7.14 -0.72
N TRP A 153 -10.78 -7.65 -0.08
CA TRP A 153 -9.45 -7.65 -0.68
C TRP A 153 -9.46 -8.51 -1.94
N GLY A 154 -8.86 -7.96 -3.01
CA GLY A 154 -8.57 -8.74 -4.20
C GLY A 154 -7.71 -9.96 -3.87
N THR A 155 -7.84 -11.02 -4.64
CA THR A 155 -7.05 -12.26 -4.45
C THR A 155 -5.79 -12.29 -5.30
N HIS A 156 -5.66 -11.37 -6.25
CA HIS A 156 -4.49 -11.27 -7.12
C HIS A 156 -3.50 -10.25 -6.56
N PRO A 157 -2.26 -10.65 -6.19
CA PRO A 157 -1.23 -9.72 -5.79
C PRO A 157 -0.59 -9.02 -7.00
N TYR A 158 -0.21 -7.75 -6.81
CA TYR A 158 0.43 -6.94 -7.84
C TYR A 158 1.81 -6.49 -7.38
N ASN A 159 2.79 -6.56 -8.29
CA ASN A 159 4.11 -6.00 -8.03
C ASN A 159 4.07 -4.47 -8.13
N VAL A 160 4.77 -3.80 -7.24
CA VAL A 160 4.97 -2.35 -7.28
C VAL A 160 6.40 -2.07 -7.73
N GLN A 161 6.56 -1.30 -8.79
CA GLN A 161 7.87 -0.86 -9.26
C GLN A 161 8.42 0.27 -8.38
N GLY A 162 7.55 1.05 -7.78
CA GLY A 162 7.86 2.13 -6.85
C GLY A 162 6.86 3.27 -6.95
N PHE A 163 7.23 4.38 -6.32
CA PHE A 163 6.46 5.61 -6.20
C PHE A 163 7.23 6.76 -6.84
N ILE A 164 6.56 7.52 -7.71
CA ILE A 164 7.10 8.69 -8.37
C ILE A 164 6.58 9.91 -7.62
N GLY A 165 7.46 10.63 -6.97
CA GLY A 165 7.13 11.84 -6.21
C GLY A 165 6.99 13.08 -7.08
N PRO A 166 6.73 14.25 -6.47
CA PRO A 166 6.70 15.53 -7.16
C PRO A 166 8.07 15.88 -7.76
N ASP A 167 8.09 16.88 -8.65
CA ASP A 167 9.30 17.37 -9.28
C ASP A 167 10.29 17.90 -8.23
N ARG A 168 11.54 17.45 -8.32
CA ARG A 168 12.63 17.90 -7.42
C ARG A 168 13.00 19.38 -7.58
N GLY A 169 12.48 20.05 -8.61
CA GLY A 169 12.81 21.44 -8.93
C GLY A 169 12.18 22.47 -8.00
N ASN A 170 11.08 22.15 -7.34
CA ASN A 170 10.36 23.11 -6.51
C ASN A 170 10.83 23.19 -5.04
N ASP A 171 11.44 22.12 -4.51
CA ASP A 171 11.84 22.10 -3.10
C ASP A 171 13.18 22.84 -2.84
N ARG A 172 13.96 23.08 -3.91
CA ARG A 172 15.23 23.84 -3.80
C ARG A 172 15.05 25.35 -3.74
N VAL A 173 13.94 25.87 -4.23
CA VAL A 173 13.68 27.32 -4.23
C VAL A 173 13.11 27.77 -2.87
N ALA A 174 12.35 26.92 -2.21
CA ALA A 174 11.77 27.23 -0.90
C ALA A 174 12.77 27.26 0.26
N SER A 175 13.94 26.63 0.11
CA SER A 175 14.98 26.58 1.14
C SER A 175 16.04 27.70 1.03
N ILE A 176 16.02 28.50 -0.04
CA ILE A 176 17.00 29.58 -0.25
C ILE A 176 16.49 30.89 0.34
N ASP A 177 15.17 31.05 0.52
CA ASP A 177 14.58 32.31 1.01
C ASP A 177 14.47 32.40 2.55
N GLN A 178 15.03 31.45 3.32
CA GLN A 178 14.96 31.46 4.79
C GLN A 178 16.26 31.81 5.51
N ASP A 179 17.36 31.99 4.80
CA ASP A 179 18.67 32.27 5.41
C ASP A 179 19.15 33.72 5.30
N ASP A 180 18.31 34.68 4.85
CA ASP A 180 18.64 36.09 4.73
C ASP A 180 17.66 37.04 5.49
N GLU A 181 17.44 36.78 6.81
CA GLU A 181 16.92 37.81 7.74
C GLU A 181 17.68 37.83 9.08
#